data_c8a89ff63f4862c4fc6ed20be2f76e87
#
_entry.id   c8a89ff63f4862c4fc6ed20be2f76e87
#
_cell.length_a   1.000
_cell.length_b   1.000
_cell.length_c   1.000
_cell.angle_alpha   90.00
_cell.angle_beta   90.00
_cell.angle_gamma   90.00
#
_symmetry.space_group_name_H-M   'P 1'
#
loop_
_entity.id
_entity.type
_entity.pdbx_description
1 polymer ?
#
loop_
_entity_poly.entity_id
_entity_poly.type
_entity_poly.pdbx_seq_one_letter_code
_entity_poly.pdbx_strand_id
1 'polypeptide(L)'
;MRNCNTDFYRVIRLSLVICMGFQAQAALADDSAEPLTYADDVASIINENCVICHRAGGIGPMALTNYEEVRPWAPLIQLKVANREMPPYSYDHDIGIQELQGDWRLPEEDIAKVVAWVNQGSLPGDASEIASTPNLPSLDEWNFAPQFGQPDIVLGSNPIDVPASGNDLWDKHFIASGLTEDRCIKAMQVKPRGDAKTVVHHANTYFATINDDGIVERRPVTEYAMGKWGEIIPEGVCRKASADIMIQWDIHMYPGGLGGTAPGAVIEDNVVELGIWLHPEEYESNIVQDLATYQLDQGELFIPPHGTAMTQGFHSFDHPVRIDSFQPHGHLRMRSASLEIFYPATGRTELISSISNWSATWHHSHLFEPDSAPLLPAGAVLVIKQWYDNTDNNPNNPDPRQWVGWGQRTADEMSHAWIAISHFDEETFQTLLAERENKNQEDSTATD
;
A
#
# COMPACT_ATOMS: atom_id res chain seq x y z
N MET A 1 24.86 -13.87 -74.59
CA MET A 1 24.48 -13.31 -75.94
C MET A 1 23.67 -12.03 -75.64
N ARG A 2 24.14 -10.93 -76.26
CA ARG A 2 23.49 -9.60 -76.45
C ARG A 2 23.23 -8.81 -75.23
N ASN A 3 24.04 -7.82 -74.84
CA ASN A 3 24.36 -6.50 -75.40
C ASN A 3 23.14 -5.66 -75.82
N CYS A 4 22.98 -4.53 -75.14
CA CYS A 4 22.85 -3.13 -75.63
C CYS A 4 22.44 -2.25 -74.43
N ASN A 5 23.23 -1.39 -73.94
CA ASN A 5 23.84 -0.11 -74.35
C ASN A 5 22.86 1.06 -74.45
N THR A 6 23.25 2.11 -73.64
CA THR A 6 23.11 3.57 -73.85
C THR A 6 21.68 4.18 -73.77
N ASP A 7 21.46 5.27 -73.04
CA ASP A 7 22.05 6.63 -73.10
C ASP A 7 21.55 7.51 -71.93
N PHE A 8 22.44 8.17 -71.34
CA PHE A 8 22.65 9.60 -71.06
C PHE A 8 21.48 10.57 -71.32
N TYR A 9 20.94 11.16 -70.23
CA TYR A 9 20.58 12.57 -70.19
C TYR A 9 20.81 13.16 -68.80
N ARG A 10 21.81 14.07 -68.73
CA ARG A 10 22.03 15.00 -67.62
C ARG A 10 20.89 16.02 -67.60
N VAL A 11 20.17 16.14 -66.48
CA VAL A 11 19.43 17.32 -66.14
C VAL A 11 19.97 17.85 -64.81
N ILE A 12 20.74 18.92 -64.91
CA ILE A 12 21.17 19.72 -63.77
C ILE A 12 19.92 20.44 -63.29
N ARG A 13 19.41 20.11 -62.10
CA ARG A 13 18.49 20.93 -61.36
C ARG A 13 19.24 21.56 -60.21
N LEU A 14 19.40 22.86 -60.30
CA LEU A 14 19.88 23.78 -59.26
C LEU A 14 18.85 23.75 -58.12
N SER A 15 19.14 23.02 -57.06
CA SER A 15 18.33 23.06 -55.84
C SER A 15 18.88 24.16 -54.95
N LEU A 16 18.12 25.23 -54.85
CA LEU A 16 18.33 26.32 -53.87
C LEU A 16 18.14 25.69 -52.47
N VAL A 17 19.22 25.51 -51.72
CA VAL A 17 19.18 25.15 -50.31
C VAL A 17 18.80 26.39 -49.51
N ILE A 18 17.55 26.52 -49.16
CA ILE A 18 17.10 27.49 -48.14
C ILE A 18 17.54 26.93 -46.79
N CYS A 19 18.65 27.44 -46.29
CA CYS A 19 19.00 27.27 -44.87
C CYS A 19 17.98 28.06 -44.02
N MET A 20 16.90 27.38 -43.59
CA MET A 20 16.13 27.86 -42.46
C MET A 20 17.01 27.67 -41.22
N GLY A 21 17.61 28.75 -40.75
CA GLY A 21 18.24 28.80 -39.47
C GLY A 21 17.19 28.53 -38.39
N PHE A 22 17.21 27.33 -37.82
CA PHE A 22 16.59 27.08 -36.51
C PHE A 22 17.37 27.92 -35.49
N GLN A 23 16.85 29.12 -35.21
CA GLN A 23 17.21 29.80 -33.97
C GLN A 23 16.62 28.95 -32.83
N ALA A 24 17.44 28.13 -32.22
CA ALA A 24 17.16 27.61 -30.88
C ALA A 24 17.04 28.84 -29.97
N GLN A 25 15.83 29.27 -29.70
CA GLN A 25 15.57 30.12 -28.54
C GLN A 25 15.95 29.28 -27.35
N ALA A 26 17.15 29.48 -26.84
CA ALA A 26 17.45 29.15 -25.46
C ALA A 26 16.39 29.92 -24.64
N ALA A 27 15.44 29.22 -24.04
CA ALA A 27 14.62 29.78 -23.00
C ALA A 27 15.63 30.25 -21.94
N LEU A 28 15.84 31.56 -21.84
CA LEU A 28 16.51 32.16 -20.71
C LEU A 28 15.63 31.73 -19.51
N ALA A 29 16.14 30.80 -18.71
CA ALA A 29 15.60 30.58 -17.39
C ALA A 29 15.50 31.96 -16.73
N ASP A 30 14.37 32.29 -16.19
CA ASP A 30 14.15 33.51 -15.43
C ASP A 30 15.14 33.47 -14.22
N ASP A 31 16.23 34.20 -14.37
CA ASP A 31 17.36 34.26 -13.42
C ASP A 31 17.01 35.12 -12.19
N SER A 32 15.71 35.41 -12.01
CA SER A 32 15.18 36.24 -10.92
C SER A 32 14.51 35.46 -9.79
N ALA A 33 14.29 34.15 -9.95
CA ALA A 33 13.75 33.33 -8.87
C ALA A 33 14.83 33.07 -7.81
N GLU A 34 14.55 33.41 -6.56
CA GLU A 34 15.45 33.06 -5.46
C GLU A 34 15.66 31.54 -5.39
N PRO A 35 16.87 31.08 -5.08
CA PRO A 35 17.13 29.66 -5.01
C PRO A 35 16.33 29.02 -3.88
N LEU A 36 15.78 27.82 -4.13
CA LEU A 36 15.05 27.08 -3.13
C LEU A 36 15.93 26.72 -1.94
N THR A 37 15.35 26.82 -0.75
CA THR A 37 16.05 26.50 0.51
C THR A 37 15.35 25.37 1.27
N TYR A 38 16.10 24.75 2.18
CA TYR A 38 15.50 23.75 3.07
C TYR A 38 14.44 24.40 3.98
N ALA A 39 14.77 25.55 4.56
CA ALA A 39 13.93 26.23 5.54
C ALA A 39 12.55 26.62 4.96
N ASP A 40 12.56 27.24 3.78
CA ASP A 40 11.35 27.83 3.21
C ASP A 40 10.54 26.84 2.35
N ASP A 41 11.23 25.91 1.66
CA ASP A 41 10.60 25.14 0.58
C ASP A 41 10.47 23.64 0.88
N VAL A 42 11.42 23.06 1.64
CA VAL A 42 11.56 21.60 1.75
C VAL A 42 11.27 21.05 3.14
N ALA A 43 11.53 21.83 4.21
CA ALA A 43 11.39 21.37 5.59
C ALA A 43 9.95 20.90 5.92
N SER A 44 8.92 21.62 5.43
CA SER A 44 7.52 21.22 5.60
C SER A 44 7.24 19.88 4.91
N ILE A 45 7.68 19.72 3.66
CA ILE A 45 7.50 18.48 2.90
C ILE A 45 8.13 17.29 3.63
N ILE A 46 9.38 17.44 4.10
CA ILE A 46 10.09 16.40 4.84
C ILE A 46 9.40 16.09 6.17
N ASN A 47 9.00 17.12 6.91
CA ASN A 47 8.37 16.96 8.21
C ASN A 47 7.01 16.25 8.13
N GLU A 48 6.22 16.56 7.13
CA GLU A 48 4.87 16.00 6.97
C GLU A 48 4.90 14.59 6.39
N ASN A 49 5.83 14.29 5.47
CA ASN A 49 5.78 13.08 4.67
C ASN A 49 6.90 12.06 4.95
N CYS A 50 8.02 12.47 5.57
CA CYS A 50 9.19 11.61 5.72
C CYS A 50 9.48 11.26 7.19
N VAL A 51 9.40 12.25 8.09
CA VAL A 51 9.81 12.12 9.51
C VAL A 51 8.97 11.09 10.26
N ILE A 52 7.75 10.82 9.85
CA ILE A 52 6.88 9.79 10.44
C ILE A 52 7.61 8.43 10.54
N CYS A 53 8.38 8.07 9.51
CA CYS A 53 9.18 6.86 9.44
C CYS A 53 10.67 7.14 9.72
N HIS A 54 11.21 8.26 9.21
CA HIS A 54 12.63 8.65 9.28
C HIS A 54 12.93 9.51 10.50
N ARG A 55 12.86 8.91 11.68
CA ARG A 55 13.18 9.52 13.00
C ARG A 55 13.89 8.51 13.89
N ALA A 56 14.49 8.97 14.96
CA ALA A 56 15.14 8.09 15.93
C ALA A 56 14.17 7.00 16.44
N GLY A 57 14.57 5.74 16.31
CA GLY A 57 13.73 4.58 16.65
C GLY A 57 12.60 4.29 15.65
N GLY A 58 12.49 5.03 14.56
CA GLY A 58 11.56 4.77 13.46
C GLY A 58 11.98 3.58 12.60
N ILE A 59 11.14 3.23 11.62
CA ILE A 59 11.41 2.13 10.68
C ILE A 59 12.35 2.54 9.54
N GLY A 60 12.52 3.85 9.29
CA GLY A 60 13.47 4.37 8.31
C GLY A 60 14.91 4.20 8.78
N PRO A 61 15.86 3.85 7.87
CA PRO A 61 17.24 3.55 8.25
C PRO A 61 18.06 4.77 8.71
N MET A 62 17.55 6.00 8.48
CA MET A 62 18.18 7.25 8.91
C MET A 62 17.13 8.22 9.45
N ALA A 63 17.51 9.11 10.35
CA ALA A 63 16.66 10.23 10.74
C ALA A 63 16.73 11.36 9.71
N LEU A 64 15.61 12.09 9.52
CA LEU A 64 15.47 13.24 8.62
C LEU A 64 14.76 14.40 9.33
N THR A 65 15.05 14.61 10.62
CA THR A 65 14.31 15.54 11.48
C THR A 65 14.81 16.98 11.40
N ASN A 66 15.95 17.21 10.75
CA ASN A 66 16.56 18.53 10.59
C ASN A 66 17.46 18.57 9.34
N TYR A 67 17.93 19.77 8.98
CA TYR A 67 18.76 19.97 7.79
C TYR A 67 20.06 19.15 7.80
N GLU A 68 20.74 19.06 8.94
CA GLU A 68 22.01 18.34 9.07
C GLU A 68 21.86 16.85 8.83
N GLU A 69 20.70 16.28 9.18
CA GLU A 69 20.33 14.89 8.91
C GLU A 69 19.88 14.69 7.46
N VAL A 70 19.14 15.62 6.88
CA VAL A 70 18.60 15.52 5.51
C VAL A 70 19.67 15.72 4.45
N ARG A 71 20.53 16.74 4.62
CA ARG A 71 21.48 17.15 3.57
C ARG A 71 22.42 16.05 3.07
N PRO A 72 23.02 15.20 3.92
CA PRO A 72 23.88 14.10 3.46
C PRO A 72 23.15 13.10 2.53
N TRP A 73 21.85 12.97 2.69
CA TRP A 73 21.01 12.05 1.95
C TRP A 73 20.27 12.71 0.77
N ALA A 74 20.41 14.03 0.59
CA ALA A 74 19.65 14.79 -0.40
C ALA A 74 19.69 14.18 -1.83
N PRO A 75 20.86 13.70 -2.37
CA PRO A 75 20.85 13.07 -3.69
C PRO A 75 20.07 11.74 -3.74
N LEU A 76 20.07 10.96 -2.64
CA LEU A 76 19.29 9.74 -2.56
C LEU A 76 17.80 10.03 -2.37
N ILE A 77 17.46 11.04 -1.56
CA ILE A 77 16.08 11.52 -1.40
C ILE A 77 15.53 11.96 -2.76
N GLN A 78 16.28 12.79 -3.50
CA GLN A 78 15.89 13.21 -4.86
C GLN A 78 15.59 12.01 -5.76
N LEU A 79 16.48 11.02 -5.80
CA LEU A 79 16.31 9.84 -6.63
C LEU A 79 15.04 9.06 -6.25
N LYS A 80 14.85 8.82 -4.94
CA LYS A 80 13.73 8.03 -4.43
C LYS A 80 12.38 8.74 -4.61
N VAL A 81 12.35 10.05 -4.39
CA VAL A 81 11.15 10.88 -4.56
C VAL A 81 10.81 11.02 -6.05
N ALA A 82 11.79 11.30 -6.91
CA ALA A 82 11.56 11.41 -8.36
C ALA A 82 11.05 10.09 -9.00
N ASN A 83 11.49 8.95 -8.46
CA ASN A 83 11.03 7.63 -8.89
C ASN A 83 9.72 7.19 -8.18
N ARG A 84 9.15 8.01 -7.30
CA ARG A 84 8.00 7.67 -6.45
C ARG A 84 8.19 6.39 -5.63
N GLU A 85 9.42 6.11 -5.24
CA GLU A 85 9.76 5.02 -4.33
C GLU A 85 9.63 5.44 -2.85
N MET A 86 9.65 6.77 -2.58
CA MET A 86 9.42 7.38 -1.26
C MET A 86 8.58 8.65 -1.38
N PRO A 87 7.58 8.83 -0.49
CA PRO A 87 7.06 7.85 0.47
C PRO A 87 6.58 6.58 -0.23
N PRO A 88 6.69 5.40 0.41
CA PRO A 88 6.32 4.15 -0.23
C PRO A 88 4.79 4.02 -0.31
N TYR A 89 4.24 4.22 -1.51
CA TYR A 89 2.81 4.04 -1.79
C TYR A 89 2.63 3.64 -3.24
N SER A 90 2.42 2.35 -3.47
CA SER A 90 2.48 1.75 -4.80
C SER A 90 1.19 1.84 -5.62
N TYR A 91 0.32 2.81 -5.33
CA TYR A 91 -0.92 3.06 -6.08
C TYR A 91 -0.65 3.99 -7.26
N ASP A 92 -1.13 3.61 -8.45
CA ASP A 92 -0.90 4.40 -9.66
C ASP A 92 -1.66 5.72 -9.62
N HIS A 93 -1.00 6.80 -10.04
CA HIS A 93 -1.64 8.11 -10.18
C HIS A 93 -2.58 8.11 -11.41
N ASP A 94 -3.66 8.83 -11.32
CA ASP A 94 -4.62 9.08 -12.41
C ASP A 94 -5.27 7.81 -13.00
N ILE A 95 -5.18 6.66 -12.30
CA ILE A 95 -5.78 5.39 -12.75
C ILE A 95 -6.67 4.84 -11.64
N GLY A 96 -7.94 4.57 -11.97
CA GLY A 96 -8.94 4.10 -11.02
C GLY A 96 -9.39 5.18 -10.04
N ILE A 97 -9.86 4.78 -8.86
CA ILE A 97 -10.32 5.69 -7.81
C ILE A 97 -9.11 6.31 -7.11
N GLN A 98 -9.07 7.64 -7.02
CA GLN A 98 -7.95 8.37 -6.43
C GLN A 98 -8.22 8.88 -5.02
N GLU A 99 -9.46 8.91 -4.58
CA GLU A 99 -9.88 9.33 -3.24
C GLU A 99 -9.63 8.19 -2.25
N LEU A 100 -8.43 8.23 -1.63
CA LEU A 100 -7.94 7.23 -0.71
C LEU A 100 -7.71 7.80 0.68
N GLN A 101 -8.13 7.06 1.71
CA GLN A 101 -7.85 7.40 3.09
C GLN A 101 -6.36 7.21 3.40
N GLY A 102 -5.76 8.20 4.05
CA GLY A 102 -4.36 8.13 4.43
C GLY A 102 -3.40 8.01 3.25
N ASP A 103 -3.74 8.60 2.12
CA ASP A 103 -2.86 8.70 0.97
C ASP A 103 -1.67 9.60 1.30
N TRP A 104 -0.48 9.04 1.22
CA TRP A 104 0.77 9.78 1.47
C TRP A 104 1.66 9.91 0.24
N ARG A 105 1.10 9.72 -0.97
CA ARG A 105 1.81 10.05 -2.20
C ARG A 105 2.11 11.54 -2.24
N LEU A 106 3.33 11.90 -2.59
CA LEU A 106 3.67 13.31 -2.74
C LEU A 106 3.01 13.90 -3.98
N PRO A 107 2.43 15.12 -3.88
CA PRO A 107 2.02 15.89 -5.03
C PRO A 107 3.20 16.17 -5.99
N GLU A 108 2.92 16.27 -7.29
CA GLU A 108 3.94 16.57 -8.30
C GLU A 108 4.71 17.87 -8.00
N GLU A 109 4.05 18.85 -7.42
CA GLU A 109 4.64 20.11 -6.99
C GLU A 109 5.72 19.89 -5.93
N ASP A 110 5.47 19.07 -4.93
CA ASP A 110 6.42 18.77 -3.84
C ASP A 110 7.60 17.93 -4.35
N ILE A 111 7.33 16.97 -5.24
CA ILE A 111 8.37 16.23 -5.95
C ILE A 111 9.28 17.19 -6.70
N ALA A 112 8.69 18.12 -7.47
CA ALA A 112 9.44 19.11 -8.25
C ALA A 112 10.28 20.03 -7.34
N LYS A 113 9.74 20.50 -6.20
CA LYS A 113 10.45 21.34 -5.22
C LYS A 113 11.67 20.60 -4.64
N VAL A 114 11.50 19.37 -4.16
CA VAL A 114 12.59 18.57 -3.61
C VAL A 114 13.69 18.33 -4.66
N VAL A 115 13.30 17.96 -5.89
CA VAL A 115 14.24 17.73 -6.99
C VAL A 115 14.99 19.03 -7.36
N ALA A 116 14.31 20.16 -7.46
CA ALA A 116 14.92 21.45 -7.79
C ALA A 116 15.87 21.92 -6.69
N TRP A 117 15.47 21.81 -5.42
CA TRP A 117 16.32 22.15 -4.28
C TRP A 117 17.64 21.37 -4.28
N VAL A 118 17.60 20.07 -4.53
CA VAL A 118 18.82 19.24 -4.59
C VAL A 118 19.70 19.66 -5.77
N ASN A 119 19.12 19.90 -6.95
CA ASN A 119 19.84 20.35 -8.14
C ASN A 119 20.50 21.73 -7.94
N GLN A 120 19.95 22.59 -7.08
CA GLN A 120 20.48 23.91 -6.72
C GLN A 120 21.53 23.86 -5.60
N GLY A 121 21.91 22.66 -5.10
CA GLY A 121 22.99 22.48 -4.13
C GLY A 121 22.51 22.27 -2.70
N SER A 122 21.24 22.03 -2.48
CA SER A 122 20.64 21.72 -1.16
C SER A 122 20.94 22.81 -0.12
N LEU A 123 20.58 24.04 -0.43
CA LEU A 123 20.83 25.22 0.42
C LEU A 123 20.02 25.15 1.72
N PRO A 124 20.59 25.61 2.87
CA PRO A 124 19.91 25.52 4.17
C PRO A 124 18.76 26.53 4.35
N GLY A 125 18.89 27.75 3.84
CA GLY A 125 18.00 28.86 4.19
C GLY A 125 18.29 29.45 5.57
N ASP A 126 17.34 30.22 6.12
CA ASP A 126 17.48 30.81 7.46
C ASP A 126 16.98 29.80 8.52
N ALA A 127 17.85 29.44 9.45
CA ALA A 127 17.53 28.48 10.50
C ALA A 127 16.38 28.94 11.43
N SER A 128 16.09 30.25 11.49
CA SER A 128 14.97 30.79 12.27
C SER A 128 13.60 30.54 11.60
N GLU A 129 13.59 30.23 10.31
CA GLU A 129 12.38 30.00 9.49
C GLU A 129 12.09 28.51 9.29
N ILE A 130 12.96 27.62 9.77
CA ILE A 130 12.74 26.18 9.67
C ILE A 130 11.48 25.77 10.44
N ALA A 131 10.55 25.16 9.74
CA ALA A 131 9.37 24.57 10.34
C ALA A 131 9.76 23.59 11.46
N SER A 132 9.16 23.74 12.63
CA SER A 132 9.43 22.82 13.74
C SER A 132 9.05 21.40 13.36
N THR A 133 9.90 20.43 13.73
CA THR A 133 9.56 19.01 13.59
C THR A 133 8.19 18.75 14.24
N PRO A 134 7.26 18.10 13.56
CA PRO A 134 5.95 17.82 14.12
C PRO A 134 6.07 17.00 15.41
N ASN A 135 5.19 17.28 16.37
CA ASN A 135 5.09 16.46 17.57
C ASN A 135 4.41 15.13 17.23
N LEU A 136 5.20 14.20 16.72
CA LEU A 136 4.70 12.89 16.34
C LEU A 136 4.48 12.01 17.58
N PRO A 137 3.43 11.15 17.57
CA PRO A 137 3.21 10.18 18.62
C PRO A 137 4.45 9.31 18.84
N SER A 138 4.68 8.85 20.06
CA SER A 138 5.68 7.83 20.34
C SER A 138 5.40 6.59 19.49
N LEU A 139 6.46 5.93 19.01
CA LEU A 139 6.32 4.68 18.25
C LEU A 139 5.73 3.54 19.11
N ASP A 140 5.74 3.70 20.43
CA ASP A 140 5.16 2.75 21.36
C ASP A 140 3.69 3.06 21.69
N GLU A 141 3.18 4.23 21.27
CA GLU A 141 1.76 4.58 21.40
C GLU A 141 0.92 3.96 20.29
N TRP A 142 -0.38 3.85 20.52
CA TRP A 142 -1.36 3.46 19.53
C TRP A 142 -1.66 4.61 18.58
N ASN A 143 -1.64 4.38 17.27
CA ASN A 143 -1.84 5.43 16.26
C ASN A 143 -3.21 6.12 16.37
N PHE A 144 -4.22 5.39 16.84
CA PHE A 144 -5.58 5.91 16.99
C PHE A 144 -5.87 6.45 18.38
N ALA A 145 -4.92 6.37 19.34
CA ALA A 145 -5.12 6.89 20.69
C ALA A 145 -5.41 8.41 20.74
N PRO A 146 -4.83 9.28 19.91
CA PRO A 146 -5.21 10.69 19.86
C PRO A 146 -6.67 10.93 19.49
N GLN A 147 -7.26 10.05 18.67
CA GLN A 147 -8.64 10.18 18.18
C GLN A 147 -9.66 9.44 19.05
N PHE A 148 -9.32 8.25 19.54
CA PHE A 148 -10.28 7.35 20.20
C PHE A 148 -9.93 7.01 21.65
N GLY A 149 -8.81 7.50 22.20
CA GLY A 149 -8.27 7.04 23.48
C GLY A 149 -7.53 5.71 23.34
N GLN A 150 -7.25 5.08 24.49
CA GLN A 150 -6.61 3.76 24.50
C GLN A 150 -7.57 2.69 23.94
N PRO A 151 -7.07 1.59 23.35
CA PRO A 151 -7.93 0.48 22.93
C PRO A 151 -8.75 -0.08 24.09
N ASP A 152 -9.98 -0.50 23.82
CA ASP A 152 -10.83 -1.18 24.80
C ASP A 152 -10.29 -2.57 25.13
N ILE A 153 -9.65 -3.23 24.14
CA ILE A 153 -9.04 -4.54 24.28
C ILE A 153 -7.61 -4.48 23.73
N VAL A 154 -6.67 -5.04 24.49
CA VAL A 154 -5.28 -5.26 24.04
C VAL A 154 -4.95 -6.74 24.23
N LEU A 155 -4.60 -7.41 23.14
CA LEU A 155 -4.23 -8.83 23.12
C LEU A 155 -2.79 -8.96 22.64
N GLY A 156 -1.90 -9.48 23.49
CA GLY A 156 -0.51 -9.75 23.15
C GLY A 156 -0.34 -11.16 22.58
N SER A 157 0.56 -11.33 21.62
CA SER A 157 1.04 -12.66 21.25
C SER A 157 1.81 -13.32 22.39
N ASN A 158 2.06 -14.62 22.27
CA ASN A 158 3.05 -15.27 23.14
C ASN A 158 4.43 -14.64 22.90
N PRO A 159 5.29 -14.53 23.91
CA PRO A 159 6.69 -14.14 23.72
C PRO A 159 7.42 -15.13 22.82
N ILE A 160 8.22 -14.61 21.89
CA ILE A 160 8.96 -15.40 20.90
C ILE A 160 10.41 -14.93 20.87
N ASP A 161 11.35 -15.87 20.98
CA ASP A 161 12.77 -15.58 20.80
C ASP A 161 13.17 -15.73 19.34
N VAL A 162 13.76 -14.69 18.76
CA VAL A 162 14.24 -14.70 17.39
C VAL A 162 15.75 -14.82 17.38
N PRO A 163 16.31 -15.90 16.81
CA PRO A 163 17.75 -16.11 16.78
C PRO A 163 18.44 -15.08 15.87
N ALA A 164 19.72 -14.87 16.10
CA ALA A 164 20.56 -13.92 15.38
C ALA A 164 20.72 -14.24 13.86
N SER A 165 20.44 -15.45 13.46
CA SER A 165 20.53 -15.91 12.06
C SER A 165 19.73 -17.20 11.89
N GLY A 166 19.34 -17.49 10.66
CA GLY A 166 18.58 -18.69 10.32
C GLY A 166 17.60 -18.45 9.19
N ASN A 167 16.70 -19.39 9.03
CA ASN A 167 15.56 -19.26 8.11
C ASN A 167 14.48 -18.38 8.74
N ASP A 168 13.56 -17.89 7.91
CA ASP A 168 12.33 -17.25 8.35
C ASP A 168 11.61 -18.09 9.38
N LEU A 169 11.05 -17.44 10.39
CA LEU A 169 10.29 -18.05 11.46
C LEU A 169 8.81 -17.70 11.34
N TRP A 170 7.95 -18.68 11.57
CA TRP A 170 6.51 -18.48 11.72
C TRP A 170 6.06 -18.98 13.08
N ASP A 171 5.30 -18.15 13.78
CA ASP A 171 4.61 -18.55 15.00
C ASP A 171 3.11 -18.46 14.82
N LYS A 172 2.41 -19.55 15.16
CA LYS A 172 0.95 -19.65 15.07
C LYS A 172 0.37 -20.17 16.37
N HIS A 173 -0.45 -19.35 17.01
CA HIS A 173 -1.12 -19.71 18.25
C HIS A 173 -2.47 -19.00 18.39
N PHE A 174 -3.26 -19.43 19.37
CA PHE A 174 -4.58 -18.89 19.64
C PHE A 174 -4.61 -18.22 21.00
N ILE A 175 -5.31 -17.08 21.07
CA ILE A 175 -5.57 -16.36 22.30
C ILE A 175 -7.07 -16.05 22.36
N ALA A 176 -7.69 -16.22 23.55
CA ALA A 176 -9.08 -15.81 23.74
C ALA A 176 -9.21 -14.28 23.64
N SER A 177 -10.24 -13.79 22.95
CA SER A 177 -10.50 -12.34 22.87
C SER A 177 -10.95 -11.73 24.19
N GLY A 178 -11.54 -12.53 25.07
CA GLY A 178 -12.15 -12.07 26.32
C GLY A 178 -13.53 -11.40 26.13
N LEU A 179 -14.05 -11.36 24.91
CA LEU A 179 -15.40 -10.86 24.65
C LEU A 179 -16.44 -11.83 25.19
N THR A 180 -17.38 -11.30 25.98
CA THR A 180 -18.50 -12.07 26.55
C THR A 180 -19.82 -11.86 25.79
N GLU A 181 -19.83 -10.92 24.84
CA GLU A 181 -20.97 -10.61 23.98
C GLU A 181 -20.49 -10.17 22.59
N ASP A 182 -21.40 -10.16 21.63
CA ASP A 182 -21.13 -9.69 20.28
C ASP A 182 -20.90 -8.17 20.30
N ARG A 183 -19.86 -7.70 19.65
CA ARG A 183 -19.50 -6.27 19.59
C ARG A 183 -19.17 -5.84 18.17
N CYS A 184 -19.45 -4.58 17.87
CA CYS A 184 -18.98 -3.92 16.64
C CYS A 184 -17.63 -3.25 16.88
N ILE A 185 -16.66 -3.54 16.03
CA ILE A 185 -15.34 -2.94 16.06
C ILE A 185 -15.38 -1.58 15.36
N LYS A 186 -14.75 -0.59 15.98
CA LYS A 186 -14.60 0.76 15.47
C LYS A 186 -13.25 0.98 14.78
N ALA A 187 -12.20 0.46 15.38
CA ALA A 187 -10.85 0.51 14.82
C ALA A 187 -9.99 -0.65 15.34
N MET A 188 -8.94 -0.97 14.61
CA MET A 188 -7.97 -2.00 14.98
C MET A 188 -6.57 -1.61 14.57
N GLN A 189 -5.60 -2.00 15.39
CA GLN A 189 -4.19 -1.86 15.06
C GLN A 189 -3.41 -3.05 15.60
N VAL A 190 -2.58 -3.66 14.76
CA VAL A 190 -1.55 -4.62 15.19
C VAL A 190 -0.21 -3.94 15.17
N LYS A 191 0.59 -4.13 16.21
CA LYS A 191 1.95 -3.59 16.24
C LYS A 191 2.91 -4.44 17.06
N PRO A 192 4.17 -4.62 16.63
CA PRO A 192 5.22 -5.20 17.44
C PRO A 192 5.65 -4.22 18.54
N ARG A 193 6.06 -4.75 19.68
CA ARG A 193 6.56 -4.00 20.83
C ARG A 193 8.08 -4.01 20.91
N GLY A 194 8.64 -2.93 21.46
CA GLY A 194 10.08 -2.83 21.73
C GLY A 194 10.92 -3.22 20.52
N ASP A 195 11.83 -4.18 20.72
CA ASP A 195 12.76 -4.65 19.68
C ASP A 195 12.11 -5.62 18.67
N ALA A 196 10.90 -6.13 18.95
CA ALA A 196 10.14 -6.96 18.01
C ALA A 196 9.92 -6.28 16.65
N LYS A 197 9.81 -4.93 16.62
CA LYS A 197 9.69 -4.13 15.40
C LYS A 197 10.87 -4.28 14.44
N THR A 198 12.02 -4.77 14.91
CA THR A 198 13.22 -4.97 14.10
C THR A 198 13.27 -6.33 13.41
N VAL A 199 12.45 -7.29 13.86
CA VAL A 199 12.45 -8.68 13.36
C VAL A 199 11.11 -9.14 12.82
N VAL A 200 9.99 -8.54 13.24
CA VAL A 200 8.66 -8.90 12.75
C VAL A 200 8.44 -8.28 11.36
N HIS A 201 8.32 -9.13 10.34
CA HIS A 201 8.03 -8.72 8.97
C HIS A 201 6.55 -8.40 8.79
N HIS A 202 5.69 -9.34 9.17
CA HIS A 202 4.25 -9.13 9.27
C HIS A 202 3.65 -10.01 10.37
N ALA A 203 2.50 -9.62 10.87
CA ALA A 203 1.74 -10.37 11.85
C ALA A 203 0.25 -10.29 11.51
N ASN A 204 -0.28 -11.39 11.00
CA ASN A 204 -1.68 -11.53 10.64
C ASN A 204 -2.49 -11.94 11.87
N THR A 205 -3.70 -11.41 11.97
CA THR A 205 -4.68 -11.83 12.98
C THR A 205 -5.94 -12.33 12.29
N TYR A 206 -6.50 -13.40 12.85
CA TYR A 206 -7.74 -14.00 12.35
C TYR A 206 -8.71 -14.19 13.51
N PHE A 207 -9.98 -13.91 13.29
CA PHE A 207 -11.02 -14.48 14.12
C PHE A 207 -11.11 -15.97 13.84
N ALA A 208 -11.11 -16.78 14.87
CA ALA A 208 -11.11 -18.22 14.77
C ALA A 208 -12.19 -18.83 15.66
N THR A 209 -12.98 -19.73 15.10
CA THR A 209 -13.90 -20.60 15.82
C THR A 209 -13.46 -22.04 15.61
N ILE A 210 -13.52 -22.84 16.67
CA ILE A 210 -13.22 -24.26 16.60
C ILE A 210 -14.55 -24.98 16.74
N ASN A 211 -14.98 -25.68 15.69
CA ASN A 211 -16.22 -26.45 15.71
C ASN A 211 -16.07 -27.75 16.52
N ASP A 212 -17.17 -28.48 16.70
CA ASP A 212 -17.19 -29.73 17.49
C ASP A 212 -16.28 -30.83 16.91
N ASP A 213 -15.96 -30.77 15.61
CA ASP A 213 -15.02 -31.69 14.93
C ASP A 213 -13.57 -31.27 15.06
N GLY A 214 -13.27 -30.16 15.76
CA GLY A 214 -11.95 -29.57 15.88
C GLY A 214 -11.44 -28.84 14.64
N ILE A 215 -12.31 -28.56 13.68
CA ILE A 215 -11.96 -27.79 12.49
C ILE A 215 -11.97 -26.31 12.85
N VAL A 216 -10.89 -25.62 12.49
CA VAL A 216 -10.76 -24.19 12.71
C VAL A 216 -11.32 -23.45 11.50
N GLU A 217 -12.42 -22.75 11.71
CA GLU A 217 -12.90 -21.75 10.77
C GLU A 217 -12.28 -20.41 11.11
N ARG A 218 -11.70 -19.73 10.12
CA ARG A 218 -11.01 -18.46 10.34
C ARG A 218 -11.35 -17.45 9.28
N ARG A 219 -11.42 -16.18 9.71
CA ARG A 219 -11.56 -15.03 8.81
C ARG A 219 -10.54 -13.96 9.21
N PRO A 220 -9.91 -13.27 8.25
CA PRO A 220 -8.97 -12.19 8.54
C PRO A 220 -9.60 -11.10 9.38
N VAL A 221 -8.82 -10.52 10.27
CA VAL A 221 -9.23 -9.38 11.11
C VAL A 221 -8.47 -8.13 10.68
N THR A 222 -7.16 -8.16 10.86
CA THR A 222 -6.21 -7.12 10.45
C THR A 222 -4.80 -7.67 10.52
N GLU A 223 -3.82 -6.91 10.03
CA GLU A 223 -2.42 -7.30 10.12
C GLU A 223 -1.52 -6.12 10.52
N TYR A 224 -0.34 -6.46 11.02
CA TYR A 224 0.82 -5.60 10.95
C TYR A 224 1.63 -5.95 9.71
N ALA A 225 1.98 -4.94 8.95
CA ALA A 225 3.02 -5.00 7.94
C ALA A 225 3.66 -3.61 7.85
N MET A 226 4.88 -3.52 7.30
CA MET A 226 5.51 -2.22 7.11
C MET A 226 4.66 -1.36 6.18
N GLY A 227 4.36 -0.13 6.63
CA GLY A 227 3.49 0.80 5.90
C GLY A 227 2.01 0.69 6.25
N LYS A 228 1.58 -0.26 7.08
CA LYS A 228 0.19 -0.37 7.54
C LYS A 228 0.02 0.21 8.95
N TRP A 229 -0.89 1.19 9.08
CA TRP A 229 -1.08 1.96 10.32
C TRP A 229 -2.22 1.46 11.19
N GLY A 230 -2.93 0.43 10.78
CA GLY A 230 -4.18 -0.06 11.36
C GLY A 230 -5.36 0.28 10.44
N GLU A 231 -6.55 0.01 10.92
CA GLU A 231 -7.79 0.16 10.17
C GLU A 231 -8.84 0.86 11.03
N ILE A 232 -9.53 1.84 10.45
CA ILE A 232 -10.75 2.44 11.00
C ILE A 232 -11.92 1.91 10.18
N ILE A 233 -12.93 1.38 10.86
CA ILE A 233 -14.14 0.91 10.21
C ILE A 233 -15.01 2.12 9.89
N PRO A 234 -15.55 2.26 8.68
CA PRO A 234 -16.39 3.39 8.30
C PRO A 234 -17.58 3.57 9.25
N GLU A 235 -17.98 4.81 9.45
CA GLU A 235 -19.17 5.11 10.26
C GLU A 235 -20.42 4.46 9.66
N GLY A 236 -21.33 4.00 10.49
CA GLY A 236 -22.52 3.27 10.05
C GLY A 236 -22.27 1.80 9.71
N VAL A 237 -21.04 1.31 9.84
CA VAL A 237 -20.64 -0.06 9.50
C VAL A 237 -20.25 -0.84 10.74
N CYS A 238 -20.56 -2.14 10.80
CA CYS A 238 -20.16 -3.04 11.87
C CYS A 238 -19.23 -4.15 11.34
N ARG A 239 -17.95 -4.12 11.74
CA ARG A 239 -17.10 -5.32 11.67
C ARG A 239 -17.30 -6.11 12.95
N LYS A 240 -18.04 -7.21 12.85
CA LYS A 240 -18.51 -7.96 14.02
C LYS A 240 -17.42 -8.84 14.63
N ALA A 241 -17.21 -8.70 15.95
CA ALA A 241 -16.51 -9.66 16.80
C ALA A 241 -17.52 -10.38 17.68
N SER A 242 -17.64 -11.70 17.54
CA SER A 242 -18.59 -12.50 18.29
C SER A 242 -18.11 -12.77 19.71
N ALA A 243 -19.03 -13.07 20.64
CA ALA A 243 -18.71 -13.56 21.96
C ALA A 243 -17.80 -14.78 21.88
N ASP A 244 -16.89 -14.90 22.84
CA ASP A 244 -15.94 -16.03 22.99
C ASP A 244 -15.06 -16.30 21.76
N ILE A 245 -14.98 -15.38 20.79
CA ILE A 245 -14.13 -15.55 19.61
C ILE A 245 -12.66 -15.64 20.01
N MET A 246 -11.93 -16.54 19.36
CA MET A 246 -10.49 -16.65 19.51
C MET A 246 -9.79 -15.74 18.48
N ILE A 247 -8.63 -15.21 18.85
CA ILE A 247 -7.70 -14.59 17.90
C ILE A 247 -6.62 -15.63 17.59
N GLN A 248 -6.50 -15.99 16.30
CA GLN A 248 -5.35 -16.72 15.82
C GLN A 248 -4.29 -15.71 15.35
N TRP A 249 -3.10 -15.83 15.91
CA TRP A 249 -1.90 -15.17 15.43
C TRP A 249 -1.22 -16.00 14.33
N ASP A 250 -0.66 -15.31 13.32
CA ASP A 250 0.25 -15.87 12.32
C ASP A 250 1.36 -14.83 12.08
N ILE A 251 2.47 -15.00 12.80
CA ILE A 251 3.55 -14.02 12.90
C ILE A 251 4.74 -14.51 12.10
N HIS A 252 5.19 -13.71 11.13
CA HIS A 252 6.38 -13.95 10.31
C HIS A 252 7.53 -13.08 10.77
N MET A 253 8.66 -13.68 11.05
CA MET A 253 9.85 -13.02 11.60
C MET A 253 11.10 -13.35 10.80
N TYR A 254 11.99 -12.37 10.68
CA TYR A 254 13.29 -12.52 10.05
C TYR A 254 14.41 -12.58 11.09
N PRO A 255 15.11 -13.72 11.21
CA PRO A 255 16.37 -13.79 11.94
C PRO A 255 17.40 -12.83 11.32
N GLY A 256 18.05 -12.02 12.18
CA GLY A 256 19.02 -11.01 11.71
C GLY A 256 18.41 -9.65 11.37
N GLY A 257 17.08 -9.51 11.50
CA GLY A 257 16.36 -8.23 11.44
C GLY A 257 16.06 -7.71 10.04
N LEU A 258 15.09 -6.81 9.99
CA LEU A 258 14.70 -6.06 8.81
C LEU A 258 15.64 -4.85 8.65
N GLY A 259 16.20 -4.64 7.46
CA GLY A 259 17.02 -3.44 7.16
C GLY A 259 18.42 -3.44 7.75
N GLY A 260 18.97 -4.58 8.13
CA GLY A 260 20.38 -4.69 8.54
C GLY A 260 20.65 -4.30 10.00
N THR A 261 19.65 -4.41 10.86
CA THR A 261 19.89 -4.35 12.31
C THR A 261 20.84 -5.48 12.72
N ALA A 262 21.87 -5.11 13.47
CA ALA A 262 23.04 -5.87 13.85
C ALA A 262 22.93 -7.41 13.73
N PRO A 263 23.59 -8.05 12.74
CA PRO A 263 23.64 -9.49 12.67
C PRO A 263 24.30 -9.99 13.96
N GLY A 264 23.65 -10.88 14.68
CA GLY A 264 24.25 -11.59 15.80
C GLY A 264 23.61 -11.42 17.18
N ALA A 265 22.57 -10.61 17.31
CA ALA A 265 21.82 -10.53 18.57
C ALA A 265 20.56 -11.42 18.52
N VAL A 266 20.39 -12.27 19.51
CA VAL A 266 19.08 -12.90 19.79
C VAL A 266 18.17 -11.80 20.34
N ILE A 267 16.98 -11.65 19.77
CA ILE A 267 15.98 -10.74 20.27
C ILE A 267 15.00 -11.58 21.08
N GLU A 268 15.00 -11.38 22.37
CA GLU A 268 14.24 -12.16 23.34
C GLU A 268 12.86 -11.52 23.58
N ASP A 269 11.90 -12.33 24.01
CA ASP A 269 10.57 -11.90 24.45
C ASP A 269 9.82 -11.00 23.46
N ASN A 270 9.93 -11.27 22.16
CA ASN A 270 9.22 -10.48 21.15
C ASN A 270 7.72 -10.67 21.30
N VAL A 271 7.01 -9.56 21.44
CA VAL A 271 5.55 -9.52 21.55
C VAL A 271 4.98 -8.61 20.46
N VAL A 272 3.95 -9.11 19.80
CA VAL A 272 3.09 -8.34 18.90
C VAL A 272 1.75 -8.14 19.59
N GLU A 273 1.21 -6.94 19.56
CA GLU A 273 -0.07 -6.62 20.19
C GLU A 273 -1.12 -6.22 19.16
N LEU A 274 -2.35 -6.69 19.40
CA LEU A 274 -3.57 -6.23 18.72
C LEU A 274 -4.36 -5.35 19.68
N GLY A 275 -4.53 -4.07 19.31
CA GLY A 275 -5.46 -3.14 19.94
C GLY A 275 -6.77 -3.11 19.17
N ILE A 276 -7.88 -3.19 19.89
CA ILE A 276 -9.24 -3.12 19.34
C ILE A 276 -9.99 -2.01 20.05
N TRP A 277 -10.58 -1.09 19.29
CA TRP A 277 -11.54 -0.09 19.74
C TRP A 277 -12.92 -0.55 19.35
N LEU A 278 -13.82 -0.53 20.32
CA LEU A 278 -15.21 -0.98 20.16
C LEU A 278 -16.15 0.21 20.03
N HIS A 279 -17.22 0.03 19.31
CA HIS A 279 -18.37 0.93 19.41
C HIS A 279 -19.07 0.73 20.77
N PRO A 280 -19.87 1.71 21.25
CA PRO A 280 -20.75 1.52 22.41
C PRO A 280 -21.62 0.25 22.27
N GLU A 281 -22.05 -0.32 23.39
CA GLU A 281 -22.85 -1.57 23.39
C GLU A 281 -24.17 -1.44 22.64
N GLU A 282 -24.77 -0.24 22.68
CA GLU A 282 -26.01 0.08 21.98
C GLU A 282 -25.84 0.36 20.48
N TYR A 283 -24.60 0.29 19.96
CA TYR A 283 -24.35 0.54 18.54
C TYR A 283 -24.88 -0.61 17.69
N GLU A 284 -25.83 -0.29 16.82
CA GLU A 284 -26.40 -1.22 15.86
C GLU A 284 -26.12 -0.72 14.43
N SER A 285 -25.85 -1.64 13.52
CA SER A 285 -25.73 -1.36 12.10
C SER A 285 -26.26 -2.54 11.29
N ASN A 286 -27.01 -2.21 10.25
CA ASN A 286 -27.45 -3.17 9.25
C ASN A 286 -26.38 -3.45 8.18
N ILE A 287 -25.28 -2.68 8.18
CA ILE A 287 -24.17 -2.83 7.26
C ILE A 287 -23.08 -3.62 7.97
N VAL A 288 -22.82 -4.83 7.52
CA VAL A 288 -21.79 -5.71 8.06
C VAL A 288 -20.57 -5.69 7.14
N GLN A 289 -19.39 -5.50 7.72
CA GLN A 289 -18.15 -5.53 6.96
C GLN A 289 -17.34 -6.78 7.30
N ASP A 290 -16.82 -7.42 6.28
CA ASP A 290 -15.83 -8.48 6.37
C ASP A 290 -14.54 -8.10 5.66
N LEU A 291 -13.41 -8.59 6.19
CA LEU A 291 -12.15 -8.64 5.46
C LEU A 291 -12.02 -10.03 4.86
N ALA A 292 -11.99 -10.14 3.54
CA ALA A 292 -11.95 -11.40 2.83
C ALA A 292 -10.61 -11.59 2.09
N THR A 293 -10.15 -12.83 2.03
CA THR A 293 -8.99 -13.22 1.22
C THR A 293 -9.46 -13.86 -0.08
N TYR A 294 -9.09 -13.27 -1.20
CA TYR A 294 -9.41 -13.78 -2.53
C TYR A 294 -8.18 -14.41 -3.17
N GLN A 295 -8.19 -15.73 -3.34
CA GLN A 295 -7.17 -16.47 -4.08
C GLN A 295 -7.41 -16.31 -5.58
N LEU A 296 -6.33 -16.12 -6.36
CA LEU A 296 -6.43 -15.88 -7.80
C LEU A 296 -6.12 -17.14 -8.63
N ASP A 297 -5.35 -18.06 -8.07
CA ASP A 297 -4.80 -19.20 -8.80
C ASP A 297 -5.20 -20.56 -8.21
N GLN A 298 -6.03 -20.55 -7.16
CA GLN A 298 -6.45 -21.75 -6.43
C GLN A 298 -5.27 -22.66 -5.99
N GLY A 299 -4.06 -22.09 -5.80
CA GLY A 299 -2.85 -22.80 -5.45
C GLY A 299 -2.08 -23.42 -6.62
N GLU A 300 -2.44 -23.09 -7.87
CA GLU A 300 -1.79 -23.57 -9.09
C GLU A 300 -0.83 -22.54 -9.70
N LEU A 301 -0.24 -21.67 -8.91
CA LEU A 301 0.70 -20.68 -9.38
C LEU A 301 1.99 -21.34 -9.87
N PHE A 302 2.32 -21.16 -11.15
CA PHE A 302 3.58 -21.61 -11.75
C PHE A 302 4.20 -20.51 -12.62
N ILE A 303 5.35 -20.00 -12.19
CA ILE A 303 6.10 -18.97 -12.90
C ILE A 303 7.33 -19.64 -13.52
N PRO A 304 7.49 -19.62 -14.87
CA PRO A 304 8.59 -20.32 -15.53
C PRO A 304 9.94 -19.64 -15.28
N PRO A 305 11.06 -20.40 -15.38
CA PRO A 305 12.40 -19.84 -15.39
C PRO A 305 12.55 -18.77 -16.48
N HIS A 306 13.21 -17.65 -16.14
CA HIS A 306 13.46 -16.52 -17.05
C HIS A 306 12.19 -15.98 -17.74
N GLY A 307 11.02 -16.20 -17.15
CA GLY A 307 9.74 -15.84 -17.75
C GLY A 307 8.87 -14.97 -16.87
N THR A 308 7.72 -14.62 -17.40
CA THR A 308 6.66 -13.87 -16.72
C THR A 308 5.41 -14.72 -16.60
N ALA A 309 4.54 -14.39 -15.65
CA ALA A 309 3.24 -15.01 -15.47
C ALA A 309 2.19 -13.98 -15.10
N MET A 310 0.92 -14.32 -15.28
CA MET A 310 -0.22 -13.55 -14.81
C MET A 310 -1.23 -14.51 -14.22
N THR A 311 -1.79 -14.12 -13.05
CA THR A 311 -2.91 -14.81 -12.43
C THR A 311 -4.14 -13.93 -12.43
N GLN A 312 -5.31 -14.56 -12.42
CA GLN A 312 -6.59 -13.85 -12.43
C GLN A 312 -7.63 -14.62 -11.64
N GLY A 313 -8.28 -13.93 -10.70
CA GLY A 313 -9.38 -14.46 -9.91
C GLY A 313 -10.67 -13.72 -10.18
N PHE A 314 -11.79 -14.43 -10.01
CA PHE A 314 -13.15 -13.90 -10.19
C PHE A 314 -14.00 -14.22 -8.97
N HIS A 315 -14.76 -13.24 -8.51
CA HIS A 315 -15.73 -13.44 -7.45
C HIS A 315 -17.01 -12.66 -7.75
N SER A 316 -18.14 -13.33 -7.72
CA SER A 316 -19.47 -12.72 -7.94
C SER A 316 -20.19 -12.55 -6.61
N PHE A 317 -20.92 -11.45 -6.48
CA PHE A 317 -21.76 -11.16 -5.32
C PHE A 317 -23.21 -11.47 -5.63
N ASP A 318 -23.90 -12.18 -4.75
CA ASP A 318 -25.32 -12.49 -4.85
C ASP A 318 -26.23 -11.42 -4.21
N HIS A 319 -25.64 -10.43 -3.57
CA HIS A 319 -26.27 -9.26 -2.97
C HIS A 319 -25.42 -8.01 -3.20
N PRO A 320 -25.95 -6.81 -2.98
CA PRO A 320 -25.18 -5.58 -3.13
C PRO A 320 -24.06 -5.45 -2.10
N VAL A 321 -22.94 -4.87 -2.52
CA VAL A 321 -21.76 -4.66 -1.66
C VAL A 321 -21.08 -3.33 -1.96
N ARG A 322 -20.24 -2.88 -1.02
CA ARG A 322 -19.25 -1.82 -1.25
C ARG A 322 -17.85 -2.39 -1.01
N ILE A 323 -16.94 -2.08 -1.92
CA ILE A 323 -15.52 -2.43 -1.74
C ILE A 323 -14.85 -1.30 -0.97
N ASP A 324 -14.49 -1.54 0.28
CA ASP A 324 -13.92 -0.51 1.16
C ASP A 324 -12.40 -0.41 1.05
N SER A 325 -11.72 -1.53 0.74
CA SER A 325 -10.27 -1.51 0.56
C SER A 325 -9.78 -2.59 -0.41
N PHE A 326 -8.56 -2.39 -0.92
CA PHE A 326 -7.84 -3.36 -1.74
C PHE A 326 -6.39 -3.47 -1.29
N GLN A 327 -5.95 -4.69 -0.97
CA GLN A 327 -4.57 -5.00 -0.62
C GLN A 327 -4.13 -6.24 -1.40
N PRO A 328 -3.45 -6.09 -2.53
CA PRO A 328 -2.86 -7.22 -3.24
C PRO A 328 -1.65 -7.76 -2.49
N HIS A 329 -1.45 -9.07 -2.54
CA HIS A 329 -0.35 -9.74 -1.89
C HIS A 329 0.34 -10.74 -2.81
N GLY A 330 1.66 -10.67 -2.82
CA GLY A 330 2.60 -11.57 -3.46
C GLY A 330 3.97 -11.42 -2.82
N HIS A 331 5.01 -11.97 -3.45
CA HIS A 331 6.37 -11.90 -2.92
C HIS A 331 7.32 -11.19 -3.90
N LEU A 332 8.58 -11.67 -4.03
CA LEU A 332 9.66 -10.95 -4.71
C LEU A 332 9.48 -10.84 -6.24
N ARG A 333 8.66 -11.69 -6.85
CA ARG A 333 8.45 -11.68 -8.31
C ARG A 333 7.18 -10.95 -8.75
N MET A 334 6.27 -10.69 -7.82
CA MET A 334 5.12 -9.84 -8.13
C MET A 334 5.58 -8.43 -8.51
N ARG A 335 5.01 -7.87 -9.58
CA ARG A 335 5.35 -6.54 -10.10
C ARG A 335 4.18 -5.60 -10.17
N SER A 336 3.00 -6.13 -10.41
CA SER A 336 1.80 -5.31 -10.54
C SER A 336 0.53 -6.06 -10.17
N ALA A 337 -0.52 -5.31 -9.86
CA ALA A 337 -1.85 -5.81 -9.59
C ALA A 337 -2.91 -4.84 -10.11
N SER A 338 -4.10 -5.36 -10.41
CA SER A 338 -5.29 -4.55 -10.65
C SER A 338 -6.52 -5.13 -9.97
N LEU A 339 -7.46 -4.24 -9.66
CA LEU A 339 -8.81 -4.54 -9.23
C LEU A 339 -9.77 -3.97 -10.24
N GLU A 340 -10.60 -4.82 -10.82
CA GLU A 340 -11.58 -4.45 -11.83
C GLU A 340 -12.97 -4.97 -11.41
N ILE A 341 -14.01 -4.32 -11.90
CA ILE A 341 -15.40 -4.81 -11.76
C ILE A 341 -15.96 -5.08 -13.15
N PHE A 342 -16.45 -6.28 -13.34
CA PHE A 342 -17.22 -6.65 -14.52
C PHE A 342 -18.72 -6.67 -14.19
N TYR A 343 -19.51 -6.00 -15.02
CA TYR A 343 -20.98 -5.92 -14.92
C TYR A 343 -21.61 -6.79 -15.98
N PRO A 344 -22.04 -8.03 -15.68
CA PRO A 344 -22.57 -8.96 -16.69
C PRO A 344 -23.80 -8.42 -17.43
N ALA A 345 -24.64 -7.64 -16.75
CA ALA A 345 -25.85 -7.07 -17.36
C ALA A 345 -25.59 -6.11 -18.53
N THR A 346 -24.41 -5.45 -18.54
CA THR A 346 -24.04 -4.45 -19.56
C THR A 346 -22.82 -4.85 -20.38
N GLY A 347 -22.07 -5.87 -19.93
CA GLY A 347 -20.77 -6.24 -20.49
C GLY A 347 -19.65 -5.21 -20.23
N ARG A 348 -19.90 -4.20 -19.39
CA ARG A 348 -18.90 -3.19 -19.02
C ARG A 348 -17.91 -3.75 -18.01
N THR A 349 -16.64 -3.40 -18.20
CA THR A 349 -15.59 -3.57 -17.19
C THR A 349 -15.10 -2.19 -16.74
N GLU A 350 -14.90 -2.04 -15.46
CA GLU A 350 -14.40 -0.80 -14.84
C GLU A 350 -13.13 -1.11 -14.05
N LEU A 351 -12.06 -0.35 -14.30
CA LEU A 351 -10.82 -0.43 -13.56
C LEU A 351 -10.94 0.42 -12.30
N ILE A 352 -10.86 -0.23 -11.14
CA ILE A 352 -11.03 0.40 -9.82
C ILE A 352 -9.69 0.82 -9.23
N SER A 353 -8.68 -0.05 -9.35
CA SER A 353 -7.37 0.16 -8.75
C SER A 353 -6.28 -0.43 -9.65
N SER A 354 -5.16 0.27 -9.76
CA SER A 354 -3.98 -0.19 -10.47
C SER A 354 -2.72 0.08 -9.66
N ILE A 355 -1.84 -0.91 -9.66
CA ILE A 355 -0.54 -0.88 -8.98
C ILE A 355 0.48 -1.42 -9.97
N SER A 356 1.26 -0.55 -10.60
CA SER A 356 2.24 -0.94 -11.63
C SER A 356 3.65 -1.20 -11.08
N ASN A 357 3.95 -0.73 -9.88
CA ASN A 357 5.25 -0.88 -9.22
C ASN A 357 5.10 -1.43 -7.80
N TRP A 358 4.54 -2.63 -7.69
CA TRP A 358 4.35 -3.28 -6.39
C TRP A 358 5.70 -3.70 -5.77
N SER A 359 5.80 -3.62 -4.45
CA SER A 359 7.01 -3.95 -3.69
C SER A 359 6.68 -4.90 -2.54
N ALA A 360 7.40 -6.02 -2.46
CA ALA A 360 7.28 -7.00 -1.38
C ALA A 360 7.66 -6.45 0.01
N THR A 361 8.31 -5.29 0.07
CA THR A 361 8.68 -4.64 1.34
C THR A 361 7.49 -3.91 1.97
N TRP A 362 6.54 -3.44 1.16
CA TRP A 362 5.47 -2.55 1.60
C TRP A 362 4.10 -3.17 1.30
N HIS A 363 3.41 -3.60 2.34
CA HIS A 363 2.09 -4.20 2.22
C HIS A 363 1.01 -3.16 2.54
N HIS A 364 0.67 -2.31 1.56
CA HIS A 364 -0.35 -1.31 1.75
C HIS A 364 -1.76 -1.85 1.52
N SER A 365 -2.67 -1.51 2.43
CA SER A 365 -4.10 -1.53 2.16
C SER A 365 -4.51 -0.17 1.60
N HIS A 366 -5.01 -0.15 0.38
CA HIS A 366 -5.57 1.06 -0.23
C HIS A 366 -7.03 1.16 0.19
N LEU A 367 -7.31 2.04 1.15
CA LEU A 367 -8.65 2.27 1.69
C LEU A 367 -9.31 3.37 0.87
N PHE A 368 -10.44 3.07 0.26
CA PHE A 368 -11.20 4.07 -0.48
C PHE A 368 -11.94 4.99 0.49
N GLU A 369 -12.05 6.28 0.13
CA GLU A 369 -12.98 7.17 0.85
C GLU A 369 -14.41 6.64 0.71
N PRO A 370 -15.23 6.65 1.77
CA PRO A 370 -16.57 6.04 1.75
C PRO A 370 -17.46 6.52 0.60
N ASP A 371 -17.31 7.79 0.20
CA ASP A 371 -18.09 8.40 -0.87
C ASP A 371 -17.65 7.96 -2.27
N SER A 372 -16.37 7.60 -2.43
CA SER A 372 -15.78 7.16 -3.71
C SER A 372 -15.67 5.64 -3.81
N ALA A 373 -15.77 4.90 -2.68
CA ALA A 373 -15.69 3.45 -2.63
C ALA A 373 -16.73 2.79 -3.55
N PRO A 374 -16.37 1.78 -4.38
CA PRO A 374 -17.28 1.20 -5.36
C PRO A 374 -18.51 0.58 -4.72
N LEU A 375 -19.70 1.06 -5.10
CA LEU A 375 -21.00 0.45 -4.77
C LEU A 375 -21.40 -0.50 -5.89
N LEU A 376 -21.55 -1.77 -5.59
CA LEU A 376 -21.77 -2.83 -6.57
C LEU A 376 -23.16 -3.47 -6.39
N PRO A 377 -23.95 -3.59 -7.46
CA PRO A 377 -25.21 -4.33 -7.40
C PRO A 377 -24.97 -5.84 -7.29
N ALA A 378 -25.99 -6.58 -6.88
CA ALA A 378 -26.00 -8.02 -7.01
C ALA A 378 -25.67 -8.46 -8.44
N GLY A 379 -24.88 -9.51 -8.58
CA GLY A 379 -24.42 -10.05 -9.86
C GLY A 379 -23.18 -9.35 -10.44
N ALA A 380 -22.66 -8.28 -9.83
CA ALA A 380 -21.35 -7.74 -10.20
C ALA A 380 -20.24 -8.75 -9.91
N VAL A 381 -19.19 -8.72 -10.74
CA VAL A 381 -18.06 -9.65 -10.64
C VAL A 381 -16.79 -8.87 -10.35
N LEU A 382 -16.17 -9.15 -9.22
CA LEU A 382 -14.86 -8.68 -8.86
C LEU A 382 -13.82 -9.45 -9.68
N VAL A 383 -12.90 -8.74 -10.31
CA VAL A 383 -11.82 -9.31 -11.11
C VAL A 383 -10.49 -8.78 -10.59
N ILE A 384 -9.64 -9.69 -10.08
CA ILE A 384 -8.33 -9.36 -9.55
C ILE A 384 -7.29 -9.98 -10.45
N LYS A 385 -6.26 -9.20 -10.82
CA LYS A 385 -5.15 -9.68 -11.64
C LYS A 385 -3.82 -9.36 -10.96
N GLN A 386 -2.86 -10.26 -11.09
CA GLN A 386 -1.49 -10.04 -10.63
C GLN A 386 -0.49 -10.50 -11.68
N TRP A 387 0.60 -9.75 -11.85
CA TRP A 387 1.66 -10.04 -12.82
C TRP A 387 2.98 -10.25 -12.10
N TYR A 388 3.74 -11.24 -12.59
CA TYR A 388 4.99 -11.70 -12.01
C TYR A 388 6.11 -11.65 -13.03
N ASP A 389 7.31 -11.30 -12.58
CA ASP A 389 8.53 -11.26 -13.36
C ASP A 389 9.61 -12.12 -12.68
N ASN A 390 9.87 -13.31 -13.26
CA ASN A 390 10.94 -14.21 -12.85
C ASN A 390 12.15 -14.11 -13.82
N THR A 391 12.30 -12.98 -14.50
CA THR A 391 13.45 -12.75 -15.39
C THR A 391 14.65 -12.16 -14.65
N ASP A 392 15.80 -12.11 -15.35
CA ASP A 392 17.02 -11.46 -14.87
C ASP A 392 16.88 -9.92 -14.72
N ASN A 393 15.82 -9.33 -15.28
CA ASN A 393 15.55 -7.89 -15.18
C ASN A 393 14.88 -7.49 -13.84
N ASN A 394 14.34 -8.45 -13.11
CA ASN A 394 13.77 -8.18 -11.80
C ASN A 394 14.88 -8.17 -10.72
N PRO A 395 15.26 -7.00 -10.17
CA PRO A 395 16.37 -6.89 -9.21
C PRO A 395 16.07 -7.61 -7.88
N ASN A 396 14.80 -7.88 -7.57
CA ASN A 396 14.37 -8.55 -6.35
C ASN A 396 14.31 -10.07 -6.50
N ASN A 397 14.50 -10.61 -7.71
CA ASN A 397 14.41 -12.03 -7.98
C ASN A 397 15.64 -12.78 -7.45
N PRO A 398 15.51 -13.71 -6.49
CA PRO A 398 16.66 -14.38 -5.90
C PRO A 398 17.34 -15.37 -6.86
N ASP A 399 16.58 -16.03 -7.76
CA ASP A 399 17.11 -16.94 -8.78
C ASP A 399 16.13 -17.09 -9.95
N PRO A 400 16.39 -16.46 -11.10
CA PRO A 400 15.53 -16.53 -12.27
C PRO A 400 15.55 -17.90 -12.98
N ARG A 401 16.46 -18.79 -12.65
CA ARG A 401 16.60 -20.13 -13.27
C ARG A 401 15.61 -21.15 -12.71
N GLN A 402 14.96 -20.84 -11.60
CA GLN A 402 14.05 -21.77 -10.93
C GLN A 402 12.61 -21.58 -11.41
N TRP A 403 11.86 -22.69 -11.48
CA TRP A 403 10.41 -22.62 -11.44
C TRP A 403 9.97 -22.14 -10.07
N VAL A 404 8.99 -21.26 -10.03
CA VAL A 404 8.44 -20.73 -8.80
C VAL A 404 6.97 -21.08 -8.70
N GLY A 405 6.60 -21.71 -7.60
CA GLY A 405 5.22 -22.09 -7.29
C GLY A 405 4.69 -21.38 -6.06
N TRP A 406 3.46 -21.71 -5.73
CA TRP A 406 2.84 -21.24 -4.51
C TRP A 406 3.57 -21.73 -3.26
N GLY A 407 3.79 -20.85 -2.28
CA GLY A 407 4.37 -21.18 -1.00
C GLY A 407 4.45 -19.97 -0.06
N GLN A 408 4.68 -20.23 1.21
CA GLN A 408 4.70 -19.20 2.26
C GLN A 408 6.04 -18.49 2.41
N ARG A 409 7.14 -19.09 1.94
CA ARG A 409 8.48 -18.49 2.09
C ARG A 409 8.63 -17.30 1.15
N THR A 410 9.40 -16.31 1.55
CA THR A 410 9.72 -15.14 0.71
C THR A 410 10.27 -15.52 -0.67
N ALA A 411 11.01 -16.65 -0.75
CA ALA A 411 11.54 -17.18 -2.02
C ALA A 411 10.51 -17.92 -2.89
N ASP A 412 9.39 -18.34 -2.33
CA ASP A 412 8.23 -18.84 -3.06
C ASP A 412 7.40 -17.66 -3.59
N GLU A 413 6.16 -17.89 -4.05
CA GLU A 413 5.28 -16.82 -4.48
C GLU A 413 3.84 -17.07 -4.01
N MET A 414 3.08 -15.99 -3.87
CA MET A 414 1.66 -16.02 -3.55
C MET A 414 0.85 -15.23 -4.57
N SER A 415 -0.45 -15.54 -4.65
CA SER A 415 -1.38 -14.93 -5.58
C SER A 415 -2.74 -14.75 -4.93
N HIS A 416 -2.90 -13.66 -4.16
CA HIS A 416 -4.18 -13.33 -3.53
C HIS A 416 -4.29 -11.83 -3.20
N ALA A 417 -5.47 -11.41 -2.80
CA ALA A 417 -5.70 -10.08 -2.28
C ALA A 417 -6.58 -10.14 -1.03
N TRP A 418 -6.40 -9.18 -0.13
CA TRP A 418 -7.30 -8.90 0.98
C TRP A 418 -8.17 -7.71 0.62
N ILE A 419 -9.46 -7.87 0.79
CA ILE A 419 -10.45 -6.87 0.41
C ILE A 419 -11.45 -6.73 1.55
N ALA A 420 -11.61 -5.52 2.06
CA ALA A 420 -12.68 -5.20 3.00
C ALA A 420 -13.95 -4.91 2.20
N ILE A 421 -15.04 -5.58 2.58
CA ILE A 421 -16.33 -5.55 1.87
C ILE A 421 -17.42 -5.27 2.87
N SER A 422 -18.19 -4.23 2.63
CA SER A 422 -19.46 -3.94 3.32
C SER A 422 -20.63 -4.53 2.57
N HIS A 423 -21.47 -5.28 3.26
CA HIS A 423 -22.61 -6.01 2.73
C HIS A 423 -23.91 -5.27 3.05
N PHE A 424 -24.81 -5.17 2.09
CA PHE A 424 -26.09 -4.47 2.22
C PHE A 424 -27.26 -5.33 1.74
N ASP A 425 -28.46 -4.95 2.19
CA ASP A 425 -29.68 -5.30 1.48
C ASP A 425 -29.94 -4.32 0.31
N GLU A 426 -30.91 -4.64 -0.55
CA GLU A 426 -31.23 -3.84 -1.73
C GLU A 426 -31.77 -2.45 -1.35
N GLU A 427 -32.52 -2.31 -0.27
CA GLU A 427 -33.08 -1.02 0.19
C GLU A 427 -31.96 -0.06 0.62
N THR A 428 -31.02 -0.55 1.42
CA THR A 428 -29.83 0.21 1.85
C THR A 428 -28.96 0.61 0.64
N PHE A 429 -28.77 -0.32 -0.30
CA PHE A 429 -28.01 -0.05 -1.51
C PHE A 429 -28.60 1.08 -2.35
N GLN A 430 -29.93 1.05 -2.59
CA GLN A 430 -30.62 2.11 -3.34
C GLN A 430 -30.55 3.45 -2.63
N THR A 431 -30.63 3.46 -1.29
CA THR A 431 -30.49 4.67 -0.48
C THR A 431 -29.09 5.28 -0.65
N LEU A 432 -28.04 4.48 -0.52
CA LEU A 432 -26.64 4.95 -0.69
C LEU A 432 -26.37 5.46 -2.11
N LEU A 433 -26.94 4.83 -3.14
CA LEU A 433 -26.84 5.33 -4.51
C LEU A 433 -27.48 6.71 -4.67
N ALA A 434 -28.70 6.88 -4.13
CA ALA A 434 -29.42 8.14 -4.20
C ALA A 434 -28.68 9.27 -3.43
N GLU A 435 -28.14 8.97 -2.27
CA GLU A 435 -27.33 9.93 -1.50
C GLU A 435 -26.08 10.38 -2.27
N ARG A 436 -25.39 9.45 -2.91
CA ARG A 436 -24.21 9.73 -3.74
C ARG A 436 -24.55 10.57 -4.98
N GLU A 437 -25.66 10.27 -5.64
CA GLU A 437 -26.13 11.06 -6.79
C GLU A 437 -26.49 12.50 -6.40
N ASN A 438 -27.15 12.68 -5.25
CA ASN A 438 -27.50 14.01 -4.75
C ASN A 438 -26.23 14.83 -4.41
N LYS A 439 -25.25 14.22 -3.73
CA LYS A 439 -23.99 14.88 -3.41
C LYS A 439 -23.24 15.33 -4.67
N ASN A 440 -23.13 14.45 -5.67
CA ASN A 440 -22.48 14.80 -6.94
C ASN A 440 -23.18 15.96 -7.67
N GLN A 441 -24.52 16.08 -7.54
CA GLN A 441 -25.27 17.21 -8.11
C GLN A 441 -25.00 18.50 -7.35
N GLU A 442 -24.93 18.46 -6.01
CA GLU A 442 -24.60 19.63 -5.19
C GLU A 442 -23.17 20.15 -5.48
N ASP A 443 -22.18 19.26 -5.56
CA ASP A 443 -20.81 19.63 -5.87
C ASP A 443 -20.67 20.23 -7.28
N SER A 444 -21.43 19.70 -8.26
CA SER A 444 -21.42 20.24 -9.63
C SER A 444 -22.03 21.64 -9.72
N THR A 445 -22.99 21.95 -8.87
CA THR A 445 -23.65 23.29 -8.83
C THR A 445 -22.86 24.33 -8.03
N ALA A 446 -21.94 23.88 -7.15
CA ALA A 446 -21.09 24.79 -6.35
C ALA A 446 -19.84 25.26 -7.13
N THR A 447 -19.53 24.62 -8.26
CA THR A 447 -18.36 24.92 -9.11
C THR A 447 -18.67 25.80 -10.33
N ASP A 448 -19.95 26.08 -10.60
CA ASP A 448 -20.44 27.03 -11.62
C ASP A 448 -20.74 28.41 -10.97
#